data_150db652ddb9374794a6868d4b3ec4b9
#
_entry.id   150db652ddb9374794a6868d4b3ec4b9
#
_cell.length_a   1.000
_cell.length_b   1.000
_cell.length_c   1.000
_cell.angle_alpha   90.00
_cell.angle_beta   90.00
_cell.angle_gamma   90.00
#
_symmetry.space_group_name_H-M   'P 1'
#
loop_
_entity.id
_entity.type
_entity.pdbx_description
1 polymer ?
#
loop_
_entity_poly.entity_id
_entity_poly.type
_entity_poly.pdbx_seq_one_letter_code
_entity_poly.pdbx_strand_id
1 'polypeptide(L)'
;MFSWFGRFIKSEQVREAARKSPHDFIRRYKFPWYDVLLFLIFRNRDCIGSELSHYYSCIGLPARRISRQAAFKAIRKVDPSVFKLLIHKLAERFYQSKLVKTYKGYLLLAEDGTTLNLYKTDESLQRYGFV
;
A
#
# COMPACT_ATOMS: atom_id res chain seq x y z
N MET A 1 -15.98 6.40 5.85
CA MET A 1 -15.11 5.52 5.05
C MET A 1 -13.68 5.48 5.59
N PHE A 2 -12.99 6.60 5.76
CA PHE A 2 -11.58 6.65 6.22
C PHE A 2 -11.34 6.06 7.62
N SER A 3 -12.23 6.29 8.58
CA SER A 3 -12.10 5.72 9.93
C SER A 3 -12.20 4.18 9.94
N TRP A 4 -13.01 3.61 9.05
CA TRP A 4 -13.10 2.16 8.88
C TRP A 4 -11.80 1.61 8.27
N PHE A 5 -11.28 2.24 7.20
CA PHE A 5 -10.04 1.81 6.56
C PHE A 5 -8.85 1.86 7.53
N GLY A 6 -8.76 2.92 8.34
CA GLY A 6 -7.72 3.04 9.37
C GLY A 6 -7.79 1.94 10.44
N ARG A 7 -9.00 1.43 10.77
CA ARG A 7 -9.16 0.28 11.66
C ARG A 7 -8.84 -1.02 10.94
N PHE A 8 -9.30 -1.17 9.70
CA PHE A 8 -9.08 -2.38 8.91
C PHE A 8 -7.60 -2.63 8.64
N ILE A 9 -6.83 -1.63 8.23
CA ILE A 9 -5.40 -1.77 7.98
C ILE A 9 -4.59 -2.21 9.21
N LYS A 10 -5.12 -1.95 10.43
CA LYS A 10 -4.52 -2.38 11.70
C LYS A 10 -4.99 -3.75 12.17
N SER A 11 -5.91 -4.39 11.42
CA SER A 11 -6.47 -5.69 11.80
C SER A 11 -5.44 -6.81 11.67
N GLU A 12 -5.67 -7.89 12.41
CA GLU A 12 -4.86 -9.10 12.36
C GLU A 12 -4.88 -9.73 10.97
N GLN A 13 -6.03 -9.71 10.28
CA GLN A 13 -6.16 -10.20 8.92
C GLN A 13 -5.18 -9.52 7.95
N VAL A 14 -5.05 -8.20 8.07
CA VAL A 14 -4.10 -7.44 7.22
C VAL A 14 -2.66 -7.71 7.64
N ARG A 15 -2.39 -7.88 8.95
CA ARG A 15 -1.05 -8.27 9.42
C ARG A 15 -0.61 -9.60 8.83
N GLU A 16 -1.50 -10.61 8.89
CA GLU A 16 -1.23 -11.94 8.33
C GLU A 16 -0.98 -11.89 6.82
N ALA A 17 -1.80 -11.14 6.08
CA ALA A 17 -1.62 -10.96 4.64
C ALA A 17 -0.38 -10.13 4.28
N ALA A 18 0.07 -9.25 5.18
CA ALA A 18 1.22 -8.37 4.92
C ALA A 18 2.58 -9.04 5.16
N ARG A 19 2.66 -10.14 5.90
CA ARG A 19 3.93 -10.76 6.26
C ARG A 19 4.35 -11.86 5.29
N LYS A 20 5.61 -11.88 4.87
CA LYS A 20 6.19 -12.96 4.08
C LYS A 20 6.51 -14.20 4.91
N SER A 21 6.79 -14.00 6.21
CA SER A 21 7.16 -15.06 7.14
C SER A 21 6.37 -14.93 8.44
N PRO A 22 6.01 -16.03 9.11
CA PRO A 22 5.36 -16.01 10.42
C PRO A 22 6.11 -15.19 11.49
N HIS A 23 7.41 -15.02 11.32
CA HIS A 23 8.25 -14.23 12.22
C HIS A 23 8.29 -12.73 11.91
N ASP A 24 7.68 -12.30 10.79
CA ASP A 24 7.65 -10.89 10.43
C ASP A 24 6.55 -10.14 11.17
N PHE A 25 6.85 -8.89 11.54
CA PHE A 25 5.92 -7.99 12.23
C PHE A 25 5.35 -8.50 13.58
N ILE A 26 6.05 -9.42 14.25
CA ILE A 26 5.64 -9.91 15.58
C ILE A 26 5.90 -8.86 16.65
N ARG A 27 7.05 -8.18 16.61
CA ARG A 27 7.44 -7.21 17.63
C ARG A 27 6.83 -5.83 17.32
N ARG A 28 6.49 -5.09 18.39
CA ARG A 28 6.11 -3.68 18.27
C ARG A 28 7.33 -2.82 17.93
N TYR A 29 7.60 -2.67 16.66
CA TYR A 29 8.69 -1.82 16.17
C TYR A 29 8.25 -0.35 16.08
N LYS A 30 9.25 0.54 15.98
CA LYS A 30 9.03 1.96 15.68
C LYS A 30 8.33 2.17 14.31
N PHE A 31 8.31 1.14 13.44
CA PHE A 31 7.67 1.13 12.12
C PHE A 31 6.87 -0.17 11.95
N PRO A 32 5.66 -0.25 12.53
CA PRO A 32 4.81 -1.43 12.45
C PRO A 32 4.24 -1.62 11.04
N TRP A 33 3.68 -2.81 10.76
CA TRP A 33 3.18 -3.17 9.42
C TRP A 33 2.21 -2.13 8.83
N TYR A 34 1.28 -1.61 9.62
CA TYR A 34 0.29 -0.64 9.15
C TYR A 34 0.94 0.70 8.75
N ASP A 35 1.99 1.15 9.47
CA ASP A 35 2.76 2.34 9.08
C ASP A 35 3.56 2.07 7.80
N VAL A 36 4.12 0.86 7.64
CA VAL A 36 4.82 0.47 6.40
C VAL A 36 3.87 0.47 5.21
N LEU A 37 2.66 -0.10 5.36
CA LEU A 37 1.66 -0.13 4.31
C LEU A 37 1.17 1.27 3.94
N LEU A 38 0.85 2.10 4.93
CA LEU A 38 0.45 3.50 4.70
C LEU A 38 1.57 4.29 4.03
N PHE A 39 2.80 4.14 4.50
CA PHE A 39 3.96 4.77 3.88
C PHE A 39 4.08 4.38 2.40
N LEU A 40 3.94 3.08 2.06
CA LEU A 40 4.03 2.61 0.67
C LEU A 40 2.88 3.13 -0.21
N ILE A 41 1.67 3.27 0.34
CA ILE A 41 0.50 3.80 -0.37
C ILE A 41 0.67 5.29 -0.68
N PHE A 42 1.23 6.07 0.25
CA PHE A 42 1.35 7.53 0.13
C PHE A 42 2.71 8.01 -0.37
N ARG A 43 3.53 7.12 -0.85
CA ARG A 43 4.87 7.42 -1.34
C ARG A 43 4.87 8.26 -2.63
N ASN A 44 5.68 9.33 -2.69
CA ASN A 44 5.74 10.30 -3.80
C ASN A 44 6.97 10.15 -4.72
N ARG A 45 7.74 9.08 -4.63
CA ARG A 45 8.97 8.83 -5.44
C ARG A 45 10.18 9.72 -5.11
N ASP A 46 10.16 10.43 -3.98
CA ASP A 46 11.32 11.16 -3.47
C ASP A 46 12.33 10.23 -2.79
N CYS A 47 13.43 10.78 -2.30
CA CYS A 47 14.35 9.99 -1.51
C CYS A 47 13.67 9.51 -0.21
N ILE A 48 13.92 8.26 0.16
CA ILE A 48 13.22 7.60 1.28
C ILE A 48 13.36 8.34 2.62
N GLY A 49 14.45 9.11 2.79
CA GLY A 49 14.64 9.89 4.02
C GLY A 49 13.68 11.07 4.11
N SER A 50 13.49 11.81 3.01
CA SER A 50 12.53 12.91 2.93
C SER A 50 11.11 12.42 3.08
N GLU A 51 10.77 11.31 2.40
CA GLU A 51 9.46 10.68 2.47
C GLU A 51 9.10 10.21 3.88
N LEU A 52 10.03 9.60 4.61
CA LEU A 52 9.82 9.18 5.99
C LEU A 52 9.58 10.39 6.91
N SER A 53 10.34 11.46 6.74
CA SER A 53 10.16 12.69 7.52
C SER A 53 8.79 13.31 7.24
N HIS A 54 8.39 13.38 5.97
CA HIS A 54 7.08 13.86 5.56
C HIS A 54 5.95 12.99 6.13
N TYR A 55 6.05 11.65 5.99
CA TYR A 55 5.08 10.70 6.53
C TYR A 55 4.87 10.90 8.03
N TYR A 56 5.95 10.96 8.82
CA TYR A 56 5.83 11.15 10.26
C TYR A 56 5.26 12.52 10.65
N SER A 57 5.52 13.54 9.87
CA SER A 57 4.88 14.86 10.05
C SER A 57 3.37 14.77 9.81
N CYS A 58 2.95 14.09 8.74
CA CYS A 58 1.54 13.93 8.40
C CYS A 58 0.73 13.15 9.45
N ILE A 59 1.35 12.17 10.11
CA ILE A 59 0.68 11.41 11.18
C ILE A 59 0.82 12.03 12.58
N GLY A 60 1.34 13.26 12.66
CA GLY A 60 1.50 14.00 13.92
C GLY A 60 2.65 13.52 14.82
N LEU A 61 3.63 12.83 14.28
CA LEU A 61 4.80 12.28 14.99
C LEU A 61 6.13 12.79 14.40
N PRO A 62 6.35 14.11 14.24
CA PRO A 62 7.52 14.63 13.53
C PRO A 62 8.86 14.32 14.21
N ALA A 63 8.85 14.09 15.52
CA ALA A 63 10.05 13.72 16.27
C ALA A 63 10.45 12.24 16.09
N ARG A 64 9.57 11.41 15.55
CA ARG A 64 9.85 9.97 15.34
C ARG A 64 10.87 9.80 14.24
N ARG A 65 11.96 9.09 14.56
CA ARG A 65 13.05 8.82 13.62
C ARG A 65 13.26 7.33 13.47
N ILE A 66 13.32 6.88 12.22
CA ILE A 66 13.83 5.56 11.84
C ILE A 66 14.90 5.75 10.78
N SER A 67 15.90 4.86 10.79
CA SER A 67 16.94 4.89 9.76
C SER A 67 16.38 4.38 8.43
N ARG A 68 16.95 4.86 7.31
CA ARG A 68 16.63 4.36 5.96
C ARG A 68 16.78 2.84 5.88
N GLN A 69 17.84 2.29 6.49
CA GLN A 69 18.09 0.85 6.52
C GLN A 69 16.98 0.09 7.25
N ALA A 70 16.50 0.61 8.39
CA ALA A 70 15.39 0.01 9.13
C ALA A 70 14.08 0.03 8.32
N ALA A 71 13.82 1.14 7.61
CA ALA A 71 12.67 1.25 6.71
C ALA A 71 12.76 0.23 5.56
N PHE A 72 13.90 0.13 4.87
CA PHE A 72 14.10 -0.88 3.81
C PHE A 72 13.92 -2.31 4.33
N LYS A 73 14.48 -2.63 5.51
CA LYS A 73 14.29 -3.95 6.13
C LYS A 73 12.82 -4.24 6.41
N ALA A 74 12.04 -3.25 6.85
CA ALA A 74 10.60 -3.41 7.09
C ALA A 74 9.83 -3.59 5.78
N ILE A 75 10.11 -2.79 4.76
CA ILE A 75 9.47 -2.86 3.43
C ILE A 75 9.70 -4.24 2.79
N ARG A 76 10.90 -4.80 2.87
CA ARG A 76 11.21 -6.14 2.31
C ARG A 76 10.40 -7.28 2.92
N LYS A 77 9.86 -7.10 4.11
CA LYS A 77 9.01 -8.08 4.83
C LYS A 77 7.57 -8.08 4.35
N VAL A 78 7.16 -7.04 3.62
CA VAL A 78 5.79 -6.92 3.12
C VAL A 78 5.59 -7.87 1.96
N ASP A 79 4.53 -8.69 2.05
CA ASP A 79 4.01 -9.45 0.93
C ASP A 79 3.14 -8.53 0.06
N PRO A 80 3.45 -8.38 -1.24
CA PRO A 80 2.67 -7.52 -2.14
C PRO A 80 1.20 -7.91 -2.27
N SER A 81 0.84 -9.17 -2.01
CA SER A 81 -0.54 -9.66 -2.09
C SER A 81 -1.49 -8.92 -1.15
N VAL A 82 -0.97 -8.35 -0.05
CA VAL A 82 -1.76 -7.54 0.88
C VAL A 82 -2.45 -6.36 0.19
N PHE A 83 -1.84 -5.77 -0.84
CA PHE A 83 -2.45 -4.65 -1.56
C PHE A 83 -3.68 -5.08 -2.36
N LYS A 84 -3.72 -6.32 -2.89
CA LYS A 84 -4.93 -6.89 -3.50
C LYS A 84 -6.06 -6.98 -2.46
N LEU A 85 -5.77 -7.50 -1.27
CA LEU A 85 -6.73 -7.58 -0.17
C LEU A 85 -7.27 -6.20 0.19
N LEU A 86 -6.39 -5.19 0.34
CA LEU A 86 -6.78 -3.82 0.68
C LEU A 86 -7.69 -3.20 -0.39
N ILE A 87 -7.33 -3.34 -1.67
CA ILE A 87 -8.12 -2.82 -2.80
C ILE A 87 -9.48 -3.52 -2.86
N HIS A 88 -9.54 -4.84 -2.77
CA HIS A 88 -10.79 -5.58 -2.80
C HIS A 88 -11.72 -5.17 -1.65
N LYS A 89 -11.21 -5.09 -0.44
CA LYS A 89 -12.01 -4.69 0.73
C LYS A 89 -12.46 -3.23 0.66
N LEU A 90 -11.64 -2.34 0.12
CA LEU A 90 -12.01 -0.95 -0.09
C LEU A 90 -13.11 -0.83 -1.16
N ALA A 91 -12.97 -1.53 -2.29
CA ALA A 91 -13.95 -1.56 -3.37
C ALA A 91 -15.28 -2.16 -2.87
N GLU A 92 -15.25 -3.31 -2.19
CA GLU A 92 -16.41 -3.95 -1.59
C GLU A 92 -17.19 -2.96 -0.69
N ARG A 93 -16.46 -2.27 0.19
CA ARG A 93 -17.04 -1.26 1.09
C ARG A 93 -17.58 -0.05 0.36
N PHE A 94 -16.90 0.39 -0.70
CA PHE A 94 -17.35 1.49 -1.54
C PHE A 94 -18.68 1.13 -2.24
N TYR A 95 -18.76 -0.03 -2.89
CA TYR A 95 -19.98 -0.48 -3.60
C TYR A 95 -21.16 -0.71 -2.67
N GLN A 96 -20.93 -1.10 -1.41
CA GLN A 96 -21.97 -1.21 -0.39
C GLN A 96 -22.40 0.14 0.20
N SER A 97 -21.67 1.21 -0.11
CA SER A 97 -21.98 2.53 0.42
C SER A 97 -23.02 3.26 -0.44
N LYS A 98 -23.76 4.20 0.18
CA LYS A 98 -24.66 5.10 -0.55
C LYS A 98 -23.94 6.14 -1.43
N LEU A 99 -22.60 6.10 -1.48
CA LEU A 99 -21.79 7.03 -2.29
C LEU A 99 -21.70 6.61 -3.75
N VAL A 100 -22.09 5.38 -4.09
CA VAL A 100 -22.09 4.88 -5.46
C VAL A 100 -23.21 5.55 -6.22
N LYS A 101 -22.84 6.28 -7.27
CA LYS A 101 -23.80 6.88 -8.21
C LYS A 101 -24.02 5.93 -9.38
N THR A 102 -25.28 5.70 -9.72
CA THR A 102 -25.65 4.91 -10.89
C THR A 102 -26.31 5.80 -11.94
N TYR A 103 -26.16 5.44 -13.19
CA TYR A 103 -26.89 6.06 -14.30
C TYR A 103 -27.91 5.06 -14.83
N LYS A 104 -29.19 5.40 -14.76
CA LYS A 104 -30.32 4.50 -15.15
C LYS A 104 -30.24 3.10 -14.53
N GLY A 105 -29.77 2.99 -13.27
CA GLY A 105 -29.61 1.72 -12.57
C GLY A 105 -28.31 0.97 -12.87
N TYR A 106 -27.47 1.46 -13.78
CA TYR A 106 -26.19 0.85 -14.14
C TYR A 106 -25.02 1.55 -13.48
N LEU A 107 -24.01 0.78 -13.05
CA LEU A 107 -22.74 1.31 -12.59
C LEU A 107 -21.91 1.72 -13.82
N LEU A 108 -21.53 3.00 -13.89
CA LEU A 108 -20.63 3.48 -14.91
C LEU A 108 -19.19 3.24 -14.47
N LEU A 109 -18.46 2.48 -15.26
CA LEU A 109 -17.03 2.25 -15.09
C LEU A 109 -16.28 2.98 -16.21
N ALA A 110 -15.27 3.75 -15.84
CA ALA A 110 -14.31 4.31 -16.76
C ALA A 110 -12.99 3.58 -16.61
N GLU A 111 -12.41 3.12 -17.71
CA GLU A 111 -11.09 2.53 -17.76
C GLU A 111 -10.18 3.43 -18.59
N ASP A 112 -9.00 3.74 -18.06
CA ASP A 112 -7.98 4.51 -18.77
C ASP A 112 -6.70 3.66 -18.87
N GLY A 113 -6.04 3.78 -20.01
CA GLY A 113 -4.78 3.09 -20.29
C GLY A 113 -3.61 3.80 -19.62
N THR A 114 -2.79 3.04 -18.92
CA THR A 114 -1.53 3.54 -18.37
C THR A 114 -0.36 2.81 -19.00
N THR A 115 0.65 3.57 -19.45
CA THR A 115 1.90 3.03 -19.98
C THR A 115 2.92 2.92 -18.87
N LEU A 116 3.44 1.71 -18.63
CA LEU A 116 4.52 1.46 -17.70
C LEU A 116 5.82 1.25 -18.47
N ASN A 117 6.78 2.16 -18.29
CA ASN A 117 8.12 2.01 -18.86
C ASN A 117 8.91 1.00 -18.03
N LEU A 118 9.18 -0.16 -18.59
CA LEU A 118 10.02 -1.18 -17.99
C LEU A 118 11.47 -1.05 -18.52
N TYR A 119 12.43 -1.34 -17.65
CA TYR A 119 13.82 -1.47 -18.12
C TYR A 119 13.93 -2.66 -19.08
N LYS A 120 14.68 -2.44 -20.17
CA LYS A 120 14.97 -3.47 -21.18
C LYS A 120 15.97 -4.47 -20.60
N THR A 121 15.45 -5.55 -20.02
CA THR A 121 16.23 -6.71 -19.59
C THR A 121 15.77 -7.93 -20.37
N ASP A 122 16.61 -8.95 -20.49
CA ASP A 122 16.24 -10.20 -21.19
C ASP A 122 14.98 -10.82 -20.58
N GLU A 123 14.84 -10.74 -19.27
CA GLU A 123 13.66 -11.24 -18.55
C GLU A 123 12.40 -10.44 -18.88
N SER A 124 12.49 -9.10 -18.95
CA SER A 124 11.36 -8.25 -19.33
C SER A 124 10.94 -8.45 -20.79
N LEU A 125 11.92 -8.70 -21.68
CA LEU A 125 11.72 -9.05 -23.08
C LEU A 125 10.96 -10.36 -23.25
N GLN A 126 11.36 -11.41 -22.55
CA GLN A 126 10.71 -12.72 -22.60
C GLN A 126 9.28 -12.70 -22.09
N ARG A 127 9.01 -11.87 -21.06
CA ARG A 127 7.71 -11.86 -20.39
C ARG A 127 6.69 -10.93 -21.02
N TYR A 128 7.11 -9.82 -21.58
CA TYR A 128 6.20 -8.76 -22.05
C TYR A 128 6.37 -8.40 -23.53
N GLY A 129 7.43 -8.86 -24.16
CA GLY A 129 7.79 -8.47 -25.51
C GLY A 129 8.26 -7.01 -25.61
N PHE A 130 8.53 -6.57 -26.84
CA PHE A 130 8.63 -5.15 -27.19
C PHE A 130 7.40 -4.77 -28.01
N VAL A 131 6.81 -3.64 -27.65
CA VAL A 131 5.94 -2.86 -28.52
C VAL A 131 6.75 -1.71 -29.07
#